data_8e7ca7ef2e667f9699a3a869daa655c7
#
_entry.id   8e7ca7ef2e667f9699a3a869daa655c7
#
_cell.length_a   1.000
_cell.length_b   1.000
_cell.length_c   1.000
_cell.angle_alpha   90.00
_cell.angle_beta   90.00
_cell.angle_gamma   90.00
#
_symmetry.space_group_name_H-M   'P 1'
#
loop_
_entity.id
_entity.type
_entity.pdbx_description
1 polymer ?
#
loop_
_entity_poly.entity_id
_entity_poly.type
_entity_poly.pdbx_seq_one_letter_code
_entity_poly.pdbx_strand_id
1 'polypeptide(L)'
;MSTIVCHVLLCETDDGLVLVDSGLGTFDFAQPARMGPARFMLRPDRDDAKTAIRQVEGLGFAAEDVTNIVLTHMDFDHIGGIADFPAATIHTTAEEYDAAVVNPGFYGKQRYRSTQWSHGPKMELHAGRGDEWMYGLTGHEALPGITMIPMPGHTRGLAAVAVDAGERGLLIHAGDAVFDASSYSDTSPSGAPLAKIGTIRAFEKVIAVDRKAIQGNHETLARLQREDGVTVIPAHDKRIFDDLKNA
;
A
#
# COMPACT_ATOMS: atom_id res chain seq x y z
N MET A 1 -0.57 22.38 4.76
CA MET A 1 -0.26 21.10 4.09
C MET A 1 -1.51 20.26 4.18
N SER A 2 -1.89 19.58 3.10
CA SER A 2 -2.97 18.59 3.18
C SER A 2 -2.52 17.43 4.05
N THR A 3 -3.40 16.97 4.94
CA THR A 3 -3.13 15.78 5.76
C THR A 3 -3.20 14.55 4.83
N ILE A 4 -2.19 13.68 4.90
CA ILE A 4 -2.18 12.37 4.25
C ILE A 4 -2.37 11.28 5.31
N VAL A 5 -2.79 10.11 4.90
CA VAL A 5 -2.96 8.90 5.73
C VAL A 5 -2.04 7.80 5.21
N CYS A 6 -1.85 6.74 5.97
CA CYS A 6 -1.34 5.47 5.50
C CYS A 6 -2.50 4.48 5.60
N HIS A 7 -3.28 4.38 4.52
CA HIS A 7 -4.46 3.51 4.48
C HIS A 7 -4.00 2.08 4.28
N VAL A 8 -4.41 1.18 5.14
CA VAL A 8 -4.20 -0.26 5.04
C VAL A 8 -5.55 -0.97 4.96
N LEU A 9 -5.60 -2.15 4.36
CA LEU A 9 -6.80 -2.98 4.41
C LEU A 9 -6.57 -4.16 5.34
N LEU A 10 -7.59 -4.53 6.10
CA LEU A 10 -7.67 -5.78 6.84
C LEU A 10 -8.72 -6.67 6.16
N CYS A 11 -8.30 -7.84 5.73
CA CYS A 11 -9.13 -8.82 5.04
C CYS A 11 -9.27 -10.07 5.90
N GLU A 12 -10.51 -10.53 6.12
CA GLU A 12 -10.78 -11.81 6.73
C GLU A 12 -10.82 -12.89 5.64
N THR A 13 -10.08 -13.96 5.81
CA THR A 13 -10.01 -15.10 4.90
C THR A 13 -10.21 -16.41 5.66
N ASP A 14 -10.41 -17.51 4.94
CA ASP A 14 -10.56 -18.84 5.56
C ASP A 14 -9.30 -19.28 6.34
N ASP A 15 -8.13 -18.74 5.98
CA ASP A 15 -6.83 -19.10 6.55
C ASP A 15 -6.28 -18.06 7.57
N GLY A 16 -7.12 -17.12 8.02
CA GLY A 16 -6.76 -16.07 8.97
C GLY A 16 -6.88 -14.67 8.38
N LEU A 17 -6.30 -13.70 9.09
CA LEU A 17 -6.33 -12.32 8.66
C LEU A 17 -5.18 -12.00 7.69
N VAL A 18 -5.47 -11.16 6.71
CA VAL A 18 -4.48 -10.63 5.76
C VAL A 18 -4.50 -9.11 5.80
N LEU A 19 -3.34 -8.49 5.93
CA LEU A 19 -3.19 -7.05 5.73
C LEU A 19 -2.72 -6.74 4.31
N VAL A 20 -3.26 -5.69 3.72
CA VAL A 20 -2.66 -5.03 2.56
C VAL A 20 -1.96 -3.78 3.05
N ASP A 21 -0.65 -3.77 2.94
CA ASP A 21 0.28 -2.87 3.64
C ASP A 21 0.17 -2.96 5.17
N SER A 22 1.06 -2.33 5.90
CA SER A 22 1.08 -2.35 7.37
C SER A 22 1.19 -0.96 8.00
N GLY A 23 1.36 0.07 7.17
CA GLY A 23 1.55 1.43 7.64
C GLY A 23 2.82 1.61 8.48
N LEU A 24 2.81 2.59 9.36
CA LEU A 24 3.84 2.78 10.38
C LEU A 24 3.55 1.87 11.58
N GLY A 25 4.60 1.24 12.11
CA GLY A 25 4.51 0.32 13.24
C GLY A 25 4.81 0.95 14.60
N THR A 26 4.52 0.20 15.67
CA THR A 26 4.82 0.61 17.04
C THR A 26 6.32 0.84 17.26
N PHE A 27 7.17 0.04 16.61
CA PHE A 27 8.62 0.20 16.66
C PHE A 27 9.10 1.50 16.00
N ASP A 28 8.41 2.02 14.95
CA ASP A 28 8.74 3.29 14.33
C ASP A 28 8.44 4.47 15.24
N PHE A 29 7.41 4.35 16.05
CA PHE A 29 7.06 5.38 17.04
C PHE A 29 7.98 5.33 18.25
N ALA A 30 8.33 4.13 18.71
CA ALA A 30 9.30 3.94 19.80
C ALA A 30 10.73 4.38 19.39
N GLN A 31 11.11 4.13 18.13
CA GLN A 31 12.43 4.43 17.59
C GLN A 31 12.34 5.20 16.27
N PRO A 32 12.03 6.52 16.28
CA PRO A 32 11.77 7.29 15.07
C PRO A 32 12.92 7.32 14.05
N ALA A 33 14.13 6.96 14.45
CA ALA A 33 15.28 6.82 13.54
C ALA A 33 15.05 5.75 12.46
N ARG A 34 14.18 4.76 12.71
CA ARG A 34 13.80 3.71 11.75
C ARG A 34 13.19 4.30 10.47
N MET A 35 12.42 5.37 10.58
CA MET A 35 11.82 6.09 9.43
C MET A 35 12.84 6.94 8.64
N GLY A 36 14.06 7.07 9.12
CA GLY A 36 15.10 7.87 8.46
C GLY A 36 14.80 9.38 8.40
N PRO A 37 15.47 10.14 7.51
CA PRO A 37 15.31 11.60 7.40
C PRO A 37 13.90 12.03 6.95
N ALA A 38 13.16 11.19 6.21
CA ALA A 38 11.82 11.51 5.71
C ALA A 38 10.84 11.88 6.84
N ARG A 39 11.06 11.36 8.07
CA ARG A 39 10.25 11.71 9.26
C ARG A 39 10.20 13.21 9.57
N PHE A 40 11.23 13.96 9.21
CA PHE A 40 11.28 15.41 9.46
C PHE A 40 10.43 16.19 8.45
N MET A 41 10.30 15.66 7.25
CA MET A 41 9.48 16.23 6.17
C MET A 41 8.00 15.83 6.34
N LEU A 42 7.74 14.54 6.51
CA LEU A 42 6.37 13.99 6.58
C LEU A 42 5.70 14.24 7.94
N ARG A 43 6.50 14.33 9.02
CA ARG A 43 6.02 14.58 10.40
C ARG A 43 4.84 13.69 10.78
N PRO A 44 5.02 12.36 10.73
CA PRO A 44 3.93 11.46 11.02
C PRO A 44 3.36 11.70 12.42
N ASP A 45 2.04 11.58 12.53
CA ASP A 45 1.38 11.51 13.82
C ASP A 45 1.77 10.18 14.48
N ARG A 46 2.39 10.26 15.65
CA ARG A 46 2.90 9.10 16.39
C ARG A 46 1.90 8.63 17.45
N ASP A 47 0.64 8.62 17.10
CA ASP A 47 -0.42 8.06 17.92
C ASP A 47 -0.42 6.54 17.73
N ASP A 48 0.05 5.81 18.74
CA ASP A 48 0.15 4.35 18.74
C ASP A 48 -1.20 3.68 18.42
N ALA A 49 -2.31 4.27 18.88
CA ALA A 49 -3.65 3.76 18.61
C ALA A 49 -4.02 3.69 17.11
N LYS A 50 -3.27 4.39 16.26
CA LYS A 50 -3.48 4.41 14.80
C LYS A 50 -2.65 3.36 14.05
N THR A 51 -1.79 2.61 14.73
CA THR A 51 -1.04 1.51 14.11
C THR A 51 -1.97 0.36 13.73
N ALA A 52 -1.61 -0.39 12.67
CA ALA A 52 -2.40 -1.53 12.23
C ALA A 52 -2.62 -2.54 13.37
N ILE A 53 -1.58 -2.84 14.14
CA ILE A 53 -1.67 -3.78 15.27
C ILE A 53 -2.71 -3.34 16.31
N ARG A 54 -2.73 -2.05 16.70
CA ARG A 54 -3.71 -1.57 17.69
C ARG A 54 -5.13 -1.58 17.16
N GLN A 55 -5.31 -1.40 15.86
CA GLN A 55 -6.63 -1.50 15.24
C GLN A 55 -7.08 -2.95 15.14
N VAL A 56 -6.20 -3.88 14.80
CA VAL A 56 -6.46 -5.33 14.83
C VAL A 56 -6.88 -5.78 16.25
N GLU A 57 -6.11 -5.38 17.26
CA GLU A 57 -6.44 -5.65 18.67
C GLU A 57 -7.79 -5.01 19.07
N GLY A 58 -8.07 -3.80 18.61
CA GLY A 58 -9.34 -3.09 18.86
C GLY A 58 -10.57 -3.77 18.26
N LEU A 59 -10.37 -4.57 17.21
CA LEU A 59 -11.39 -5.44 16.59
C LEU A 59 -11.55 -6.78 17.32
N GLY A 60 -10.71 -7.08 18.32
CA GLY A 60 -10.77 -8.29 19.12
C GLY A 60 -9.89 -9.44 18.61
N PHE A 61 -9.00 -9.18 17.65
CA PHE A 61 -8.04 -10.14 17.13
C PHE A 61 -6.66 -9.99 17.79
N ALA A 62 -5.83 -11.00 17.69
CA ALA A 62 -4.43 -10.98 18.11
C ALA A 62 -3.49 -10.72 16.93
N ALA A 63 -2.24 -10.34 17.21
CA ALA A 63 -1.23 -10.17 16.16
C ALA A 63 -0.99 -11.46 15.37
N GLU A 64 -1.08 -12.60 16.04
CA GLU A 64 -0.88 -13.95 15.48
C GLU A 64 -2.00 -14.37 14.51
N ASP A 65 -3.18 -13.74 14.60
CA ASP A 65 -4.28 -13.98 13.68
C ASP A 65 -3.99 -13.40 12.28
N VAL A 66 -3.07 -12.42 12.18
CA VAL A 66 -2.57 -11.91 10.91
C VAL A 66 -1.52 -12.87 10.38
N THR A 67 -1.91 -13.71 9.44
CA THR A 67 -1.08 -14.78 8.87
C THR A 67 -0.26 -14.32 7.68
N ASN A 68 -0.74 -13.27 6.96
CA ASN A 68 -0.09 -12.74 5.77
C ASN A 68 -0.19 -11.21 5.72
N ILE A 69 0.84 -10.58 5.14
CA ILE A 69 0.83 -9.16 4.79
C ILE A 69 1.26 -9.03 3.33
N VAL A 70 0.41 -8.46 2.49
CA VAL A 70 0.69 -8.21 1.07
C VAL A 70 1.08 -6.75 0.91
N LEU A 71 2.37 -6.50 0.62
CA LEU A 71 2.90 -5.15 0.48
C LEU A 71 2.70 -4.63 -0.95
N THR A 72 2.21 -3.42 -1.07
CA THR A 72 2.23 -2.71 -2.36
C THR A 72 3.65 -2.38 -2.77
N HIS A 73 4.48 -1.92 -1.82
CA HIS A 73 5.90 -1.65 -1.96
C HIS A 73 6.60 -1.54 -0.60
N MET A 74 7.92 -1.28 -0.58
CA MET A 74 8.71 -1.37 0.65
C MET A 74 9.14 0.01 1.22
N ASP A 75 8.44 1.09 0.94
CA ASP A 75 8.67 2.37 1.63
C ASP A 75 8.26 2.25 3.11
N PHE A 76 8.93 3.01 3.96
CA PHE A 76 8.84 2.85 5.41
C PHE A 76 7.42 3.02 5.98
N ASP A 77 6.57 3.79 5.31
CA ASP A 77 5.18 4.05 5.70
C ASP A 77 4.17 3.03 5.13
N HIS A 78 4.66 2.00 4.44
CA HIS A 78 3.92 0.81 4.00
C HIS A 78 4.38 -0.46 4.70
N ILE A 79 5.71 -0.63 4.87
CA ILE A 79 6.30 -1.81 5.51
C ILE A 79 6.54 -1.64 7.02
N GLY A 80 6.38 -0.44 7.57
CA GLY A 80 6.80 -0.10 8.93
C GLY A 80 6.23 -0.99 10.03
N GLY A 81 4.98 -1.43 9.87
CA GLY A 81 4.26 -2.24 10.84
C GLY A 81 4.53 -3.74 10.78
N ILE A 82 5.27 -4.27 9.80
CA ILE A 82 5.45 -5.75 9.70
C ILE A 82 6.11 -6.36 10.93
N ALA A 83 6.94 -5.61 11.66
CA ALA A 83 7.58 -6.09 12.87
C ALA A 83 6.60 -6.29 14.04
N ASP A 84 5.41 -5.71 13.97
CA ASP A 84 4.33 -5.91 14.94
C ASP A 84 3.61 -7.25 14.71
N PHE A 85 3.83 -7.91 13.55
CA PHE A 85 3.22 -9.17 13.14
C PHE A 85 4.29 -10.22 12.80
N PRO A 86 5.10 -10.67 13.77
CA PRO A 86 6.29 -11.48 13.49
C PRO A 86 6.00 -12.89 12.95
N ALA A 87 4.75 -13.36 13.06
CA ALA A 87 4.32 -14.66 12.51
C ALA A 87 3.87 -14.58 11.05
N ALA A 88 3.58 -13.37 10.54
CA ALA A 88 3.04 -13.19 9.20
C ALA A 88 4.08 -13.49 8.11
N THR A 89 3.62 -14.10 7.02
CA THR A 89 4.38 -14.15 5.76
C THR A 89 4.18 -12.84 5.01
N ILE A 90 5.27 -12.24 4.54
CA ILE A 90 5.27 -10.95 3.85
C ILE A 90 5.39 -11.20 2.35
N HIS A 91 4.36 -10.85 1.59
CA HIS A 91 4.32 -10.94 0.13
C HIS A 91 4.74 -9.60 -0.48
N THR A 92 5.63 -9.65 -1.47
CA THR A 92 6.01 -8.48 -2.28
C THR A 92 6.47 -8.92 -3.65
N THR A 93 6.63 -7.99 -4.60
CA THR A 93 7.21 -8.34 -5.89
C THR A 93 8.71 -8.57 -5.76
N ALA A 94 9.26 -9.48 -6.57
CA ALA A 94 10.70 -9.73 -6.60
C ALA A 94 11.49 -8.48 -7.03
N GLU A 95 10.90 -7.67 -7.91
CA GLU A 95 11.47 -6.41 -8.40
C GLU A 95 11.56 -5.36 -7.28
N GLU A 96 10.57 -5.32 -6.38
CA GLU A 96 10.60 -4.42 -5.21
C GLU A 96 11.64 -4.89 -4.20
N TYR A 97 11.65 -6.19 -3.92
CA TYR A 97 12.64 -6.77 -3.02
C TYR A 97 14.08 -6.58 -3.55
N ASP A 98 14.29 -6.77 -4.84
CA ASP A 98 15.60 -6.49 -5.47
C ASP A 98 16.00 -5.03 -5.29
N ALA A 99 15.09 -4.10 -5.55
CA ALA A 99 15.35 -2.66 -5.43
C ALA A 99 15.56 -2.20 -3.98
N ALA A 100 14.94 -2.86 -3.00
CA ALA A 100 15.04 -2.46 -1.61
C ALA A 100 16.18 -3.16 -0.86
N VAL A 101 16.44 -4.44 -1.14
CA VAL A 101 17.28 -5.32 -0.32
C VAL A 101 18.53 -5.76 -1.05
N VAL A 102 18.40 -6.28 -2.28
CA VAL A 102 19.52 -6.93 -3.00
C VAL A 102 20.37 -5.90 -3.72
N ASN A 103 19.75 -5.07 -4.55
CA ASN A 103 20.43 -4.08 -5.41
C ASN A 103 19.86 -2.65 -5.26
N PRO A 104 19.85 -2.07 -4.04
CA PRO A 104 19.19 -0.80 -3.78
C PRO A 104 19.80 0.40 -4.55
N GLY A 105 21.02 0.27 -5.07
CA GLY A 105 21.70 1.37 -5.72
C GLY A 105 21.83 2.60 -4.81
N PHE A 106 22.18 3.76 -5.38
CA PHE A 106 22.33 5.00 -4.59
C PHE A 106 20.99 5.50 -4.05
N TYR A 107 19.95 5.54 -4.89
CA TYR A 107 18.64 6.05 -4.49
C TYR A 107 17.92 5.11 -3.52
N GLY A 108 17.96 3.81 -3.76
CA GLY A 108 17.35 2.82 -2.87
C GLY A 108 17.93 2.86 -1.46
N LYS A 109 19.25 3.03 -1.32
CA LYS A 109 19.90 3.19 0.00
C LYS A 109 19.44 4.43 0.77
N GLN A 110 18.96 5.46 0.08
CA GLN A 110 18.40 6.64 0.71
C GLN A 110 16.88 6.52 0.99
N ARG A 111 16.18 5.75 0.17
CA ARG A 111 14.73 5.54 0.25
C ARG A 111 14.37 4.46 1.26
N TYR A 112 14.86 3.25 1.04
CA TYR A 112 14.51 2.09 1.85
C TYR A 112 15.23 2.05 3.18
N ARG A 113 14.61 1.46 4.19
CA ARG A 113 15.10 1.40 5.57
C ARG A 113 15.26 -0.04 6.02
N SER A 114 16.48 -0.57 5.95
CA SER A 114 16.77 -1.97 6.31
C SER A 114 16.35 -2.33 7.74
N THR A 115 16.20 -1.34 8.61
CA THR A 115 15.67 -1.53 9.97
C THR A 115 14.24 -2.06 9.98
N GLN A 116 13.46 -1.85 8.90
CA GLN A 116 12.07 -2.33 8.80
C GLN A 116 12.00 -3.86 8.72
N TRP A 117 12.96 -4.50 8.08
CA TRP A 117 13.03 -5.97 7.94
C TRP A 117 14.20 -6.62 8.68
N SER A 118 14.85 -5.89 9.60
CA SER A 118 16.01 -6.39 10.35
C SER A 118 15.69 -7.54 11.31
N HIS A 119 14.42 -7.77 11.63
CA HIS A 119 13.94 -8.89 12.44
C HIS A 119 13.87 -10.22 11.65
N GLY A 120 14.15 -10.22 10.34
CA GLY A 120 14.20 -11.40 9.50
C GLY A 120 12.82 -11.98 9.18
N PRO A 121 11.85 -11.21 8.67
CA PRO A 121 10.53 -11.70 8.34
C PRO A 121 10.59 -12.77 7.25
N LYS A 122 9.63 -13.68 7.23
CA LYS A 122 9.47 -14.63 6.13
C LYS A 122 8.93 -13.86 4.90
N MET A 123 9.74 -13.79 3.85
CA MET A 123 9.36 -13.11 2.59
C MET A 123 8.93 -14.14 1.55
N GLU A 124 7.84 -13.85 0.86
CA GLU A 124 7.40 -14.54 -0.35
C GLU A 124 7.42 -13.58 -1.54
N LEU A 125 8.18 -13.93 -2.57
CA LEU A 125 8.50 -13.04 -3.68
C LEU A 125 7.78 -13.48 -4.96
N HIS A 126 7.04 -12.54 -5.55
CA HIS A 126 6.30 -12.75 -6.79
C HIS A 126 7.06 -12.12 -7.95
N ALA A 127 7.55 -12.92 -8.90
CA ALA A 127 8.47 -12.48 -9.95
C ALA A 127 7.81 -12.30 -11.31
N GLY A 128 8.23 -11.27 -12.05
CA GLY A 128 7.80 -11.01 -13.43
C GLY A 128 6.43 -10.35 -13.51
N ARG A 129 5.72 -10.63 -14.60
CA ARG A 129 4.44 -9.95 -14.89
C ARG A 129 3.21 -10.64 -14.29
N GLY A 130 3.37 -11.87 -13.82
CA GLY A 130 2.26 -12.72 -13.42
C GLY A 130 1.46 -13.28 -14.60
N ASP A 131 0.34 -13.92 -14.28
CA ASP A 131 -0.58 -14.53 -15.24
C ASP A 131 -1.60 -13.50 -15.76
N GLU A 132 -2.33 -13.87 -16.82
CA GLU A 132 -3.46 -13.05 -17.29
C GLU A 132 -4.48 -12.87 -16.17
N TRP A 133 -4.87 -11.63 -15.95
CA TRP A 133 -5.84 -11.25 -14.94
C TRP A 133 -6.98 -10.43 -15.56
N MET A 134 -7.97 -10.09 -14.76
CA MET A 134 -9.16 -9.33 -15.19
C MET A 134 -8.80 -8.02 -15.89
N TYR A 135 -9.70 -7.51 -16.72
CA TYR A 135 -9.58 -6.20 -17.41
C TYR A 135 -8.36 -6.07 -18.33
N GLY A 136 -7.81 -7.20 -18.83
CA GLY A 136 -6.64 -7.22 -19.72
C GLY A 136 -5.33 -6.83 -19.03
N LEU A 137 -5.27 -6.98 -17.71
CA LEU A 137 -4.07 -6.82 -16.90
C LEU A 137 -3.41 -8.18 -16.65
N THR A 138 -2.23 -8.14 -16.05
CA THR A 138 -1.56 -9.32 -15.50
C THR A 138 -1.37 -9.15 -14.00
N GLY A 139 -1.32 -10.24 -13.25
CA GLY A 139 -1.12 -10.19 -11.80
C GLY A 139 -0.64 -11.52 -11.23
N HIS A 140 -0.19 -11.45 -9.99
CA HIS A 140 0.20 -12.62 -9.19
C HIS A 140 -0.87 -12.85 -8.13
N GLU A 141 -1.57 -13.96 -8.17
CA GLU A 141 -2.41 -14.36 -7.05
C GLU A 141 -1.50 -14.71 -5.87
N ALA A 142 -1.39 -13.78 -4.93
CA ALA A 142 -0.59 -13.95 -3.72
C ALA A 142 -1.29 -14.90 -2.73
N LEU A 143 -2.61 -14.78 -2.63
CA LEU A 143 -3.50 -15.61 -1.81
C LEU A 143 -4.84 -15.74 -2.55
N PRO A 144 -5.67 -16.74 -2.24
CA PRO A 144 -6.99 -16.87 -2.85
C PRO A 144 -7.80 -15.58 -2.75
N GLY A 145 -8.17 -15.00 -3.89
CA GLY A 145 -8.90 -13.74 -3.98
C GLY A 145 -8.08 -12.47 -3.74
N ILE A 146 -6.76 -12.57 -3.54
CA ILE A 146 -5.87 -11.42 -3.36
C ILE A 146 -4.76 -11.45 -4.42
N THR A 147 -4.79 -10.50 -5.35
CA THR A 147 -3.89 -10.45 -6.51
C THR A 147 -3.03 -9.19 -6.51
N MET A 148 -1.73 -9.35 -6.66
CA MET A 148 -0.78 -8.24 -6.86
C MET A 148 -0.70 -7.90 -8.36
N ILE A 149 -1.03 -6.67 -8.71
CA ILE A 149 -1.03 -6.15 -10.09
C ILE A 149 0.18 -5.24 -10.26
N PRO A 150 1.21 -5.60 -11.04
CA PRO A 150 2.38 -4.75 -11.20
C PRO A 150 2.02 -3.36 -11.75
N MET A 151 2.35 -2.32 -10.99
CA MET A 151 2.16 -0.90 -11.35
C MET A 151 3.43 -0.09 -11.04
N PRO A 152 4.58 -0.44 -11.63
CA PRO A 152 5.83 0.27 -11.36
C PRO A 152 5.71 1.75 -11.73
N GLY A 153 6.53 2.58 -11.06
CA GLY A 153 6.56 4.03 -11.32
C GLY A 153 6.96 4.82 -10.09
N HIS A 154 6.25 4.68 -8.99
CA HIS A 154 6.64 5.23 -7.70
C HIS A 154 7.89 4.52 -7.17
N THR A 155 7.88 3.20 -7.15
CA THR A 155 9.06 2.33 -7.03
C THR A 155 9.19 1.43 -8.25
N ARG A 156 10.27 0.63 -8.31
CA ARG A 156 10.52 -0.28 -9.43
C ARG A 156 9.57 -1.47 -9.44
N GLY A 157 9.17 -1.92 -8.27
CA GLY A 157 8.38 -3.12 -8.10
C GLY A 157 7.02 -2.87 -7.46
N LEU A 158 6.58 -1.61 -7.34
CA LEU A 158 5.25 -1.33 -6.81
C LEU A 158 4.19 -2.14 -7.55
N ALA A 159 3.29 -2.75 -6.77
CA ALA A 159 2.09 -3.40 -7.26
C ALA A 159 0.86 -2.83 -6.55
N ALA A 160 -0.24 -2.62 -7.26
CA ALA A 160 -1.53 -2.50 -6.63
C ALA A 160 -1.99 -3.88 -6.15
N VAL A 161 -2.80 -3.93 -5.11
CA VAL A 161 -3.34 -5.17 -4.57
C VAL A 161 -4.86 -5.19 -4.75
N ALA A 162 -5.34 -6.10 -5.58
CA ALA A 162 -6.76 -6.34 -5.79
C ALA A 162 -7.24 -7.38 -4.79
N VAL A 163 -8.35 -7.09 -4.12
CA VAL A 163 -9.01 -7.95 -3.14
C VAL A 163 -10.43 -8.21 -3.60
N ASP A 164 -10.79 -9.47 -3.80
CA ASP A 164 -12.18 -9.89 -3.95
C ASP A 164 -12.88 -9.79 -2.59
N ALA A 165 -13.67 -8.76 -2.40
CA ALA A 165 -14.37 -8.50 -1.15
C ALA A 165 -15.83 -9.00 -1.15
N GLY A 166 -16.14 -9.97 -2.01
CA GLY A 166 -17.47 -10.59 -2.09
C GLY A 166 -18.56 -9.56 -2.45
N GLU A 167 -19.52 -9.37 -1.58
CA GLU A 167 -20.63 -8.42 -1.82
C GLU A 167 -20.18 -6.96 -1.93
N ARG A 168 -19.01 -6.60 -1.41
CA ARG A 168 -18.41 -5.27 -1.57
C ARG A 168 -17.73 -5.06 -2.93
N GLY A 169 -17.68 -6.10 -3.77
CA GLY A 169 -17.03 -6.07 -5.08
C GLY A 169 -15.51 -6.20 -5.01
N LEU A 170 -14.83 -5.67 -6.01
CA LEU A 170 -13.39 -5.71 -6.15
C LEU A 170 -12.76 -4.42 -5.60
N LEU A 171 -12.01 -4.54 -4.51
CA LEU A 171 -11.26 -3.44 -3.93
C LEU A 171 -9.83 -3.45 -4.49
N ILE A 172 -9.35 -2.33 -5.03
CA ILE A 172 -7.99 -2.21 -5.57
C ILE A 172 -7.23 -1.20 -4.72
N HIS A 173 -6.42 -1.69 -3.78
CA HIS A 173 -5.50 -0.86 -3.03
C HIS A 173 -4.33 -0.48 -3.94
N ALA A 174 -4.33 0.76 -4.41
CA ALA A 174 -3.38 1.23 -5.41
C ALA A 174 -1.99 1.54 -4.84
N GLY A 175 -1.82 1.48 -3.50
CA GLY A 175 -0.60 1.96 -2.86
C GLY A 175 -0.28 3.38 -3.31
N ASP A 176 0.95 3.57 -3.74
CA ASP A 176 1.51 4.82 -4.23
C ASP A 176 1.54 4.92 -5.77
N ALA A 177 0.80 4.04 -6.47
CA ALA A 177 0.56 4.22 -7.91
C ALA A 177 -0.22 5.50 -8.21
N VAL A 178 -0.94 6.03 -7.21
CA VAL A 178 -1.65 7.31 -7.25
C VAL A 178 -1.80 7.89 -5.83
N PHE A 179 -1.57 9.20 -5.66
CA PHE A 179 -1.70 9.90 -4.37
C PHE A 179 -2.99 10.70 -4.23
N ASP A 180 -3.45 11.29 -5.32
CA ASP A 180 -4.64 12.15 -5.37
C ASP A 180 -5.74 11.48 -6.18
N ALA A 181 -6.80 11.03 -5.52
CA ALA A 181 -7.90 10.30 -6.14
C ALA A 181 -8.53 11.06 -7.33
N SER A 182 -8.47 12.38 -7.34
CA SER A 182 -8.93 13.17 -8.49
C SER A 182 -8.06 12.98 -9.75
N SER A 183 -7.01 12.15 -9.70
CA SER A 183 -6.24 11.74 -10.88
C SER A 183 -6.93 10.62 -11.67
N TYR A 184 -7.84 9.88 -11.06
CA TYR A 184 -8.53 8.76 -11.68
C TYR A 184 -10.07 8.83 -11.57
N SER A 185 -10.62 9.67 -10.68
CA SER A 185 -12.06 9.81 -10.49
C SER A 185 -12.45 11.25 -10.19
N ASP A 186 -13.63 11.67 -10.64
CA ASP A 186 -14.19 12.97 -10.31
C ASP A 186 -14.97 12.95 -8.98
N THR A 187 -15.32 11.76 -8.48
CA THR A 187 -16.07 11.55 -7.24
C THR A 187 -15.45 10.48 -6.37
N SER A 188 -15.64 10.60 -5.05
CA SER A 188 -15.35 9.56 -4.08
C SER A 188 -16.35 8.39 -4.17
N PRO A 189 -16.13 7.26 -3.50
CA PRO A 189 -17.07 6.15 -3.47
C PRO A 189 -18.50 6.52 -3.02
N SER A 190 -18.64 7.47 -2.10
CA SER A 190 -19.97 8.00 -1.68
C SER A 190 -20.58 9.01 -2.64
N GLY A 191 -19.90 9.35 -3.75
CA GLY A 191 -20.35 10.32 -4.73
C GLY A 191 -19.97 11.78 -4.44
N ALA A 192 -19.16 12.04 -3.40
CA ALA A 192 -18.69 13.40 -3.10
C ALA A 192 -17.65 13.87 -4.15
N PRO A 193 -17.71 15.14 -4.63
CA PRO A 193 -16.79 15.61 -5.66
C PRO A 193 -15.34 15.68 -5.15
N LEU A 194 -14.40 15.25 -5.99
CA LEU A 194 -12.97 15.25 -5.71
C LEU A 194 -12.27 16.40 -6.42
N ALA A 195 -11.90 17.43 -5.67
CA ALA A 195 -11.07 18.52 -6.19
C ALA A 195 -9.60 18.11 -6.24
N LYS A 196 -8.88 18.57 -7.27
CA LYS A 196 -7.44 18.35 -7.46
C LYS A 196 -6.63 18.93 -6.29
N ILE A 197 -5.72 18.12 -5.73
CA ILE A 197 -4.76 18.56 -4.71
C ILE A 197 -3.39 18.73 -5.36
N GLY A 198 -3.10 19.95 -5.85
CA GLY A 198 -1.88 20.22 -6.62
C GLY A 198 -0.58 19.92 -5.88
N THR A 199 -0.53 20.13 -4.56
CA THR A 199 0.65 19.85 -3.72
C THR A 199 0.95 18.34 -3.63
N ILE A 200 -0.07 17.51 -3.49
CA ILE A 200 0.06 16.04 -3.44
C ILE A 200 0.54 15.51 -4.79
N ARG A 201 -0.07 15.98 -5.89
CA ARG A 201 0.37 15.59 -7.25
C ARG A 201 1.81 16.05 -7.58
N ALA A 202 2.23 17.21 -7.06
CA ALA A 202 3.60 17.66 -7.23
C ALA A 202 4.56 16.78 -6.44
N PHE A 203 4.20 16.41 -5.21
CA PHE A 203 4.99 15.52 -4.36
C PHE A 203 5.13 14.13 -5.00
N GLU A 204 4.04 13.50 -5.44
CA GLU A 204 4.05 12.24 -6.18
C GLU A 204 5.07 12.24 -7.33
N LYS A 205 5.05 13.29 -8.16
CA LYS A 205 5.98 13.43 -9.29
C LYS A 205 7.44 13.59 -8.87
N VAL A 206 7.71 14.20 -7.71
CA VAL A 206 9.09 14.41 -7.21
C VAL A 206 9.69 13.11 -6.72
N ILE A 207 8.91 12.26 -6.04
CA ILE A 207 9.41 11.04 -5.43
C ILE A 207 9.30 9.80 -6.34
N ALA A 208 8.62 9.92 -7.49
CA ALA A 208 8.49 8.85 -8.47
C ALA A 208 9.83 8.50 -9.13
N VAL A 209 10.11 7.22 -9.27
CA VAL A 209 11.26 6.69 -10.01
C VAL A 209 11.04 6.83 -11.52
N ASP A 210 9.82 6.59 -11.99
CA ASP A 210 9.40 6.74 -13.39
C ASP A 210 8.07 7.51 -13.48
N ARG A 211 8.17 8.80 -13.85
CA ARG A 211 7.00 9.69 -13.98
C ARG A 211 6.09 9.31 -15.14
N LYS A 212 6.62 8.69 -16.19
CA LYS A 212 5.83 8.25 -17.35
C LYS A 212 4.99 7.03 -16.97
N ALA A 213 5.57 6.11 -16.23
CA ALA A 213 4.85 4.95 -15.71
C ALA A 213 3.72 5.38 -14.76
N ILE A 214 3.94 6.36 -13.87
CA ILE A 214 2.89 6.93 -13.01
C ILE A 214 1.70 7.44 -13.84
N GLN A 215 1.94 8.14 -14.95
CA GLN A 215 0.86 8.60 -15.80
C GLN A 215 0.04 7.43 -16.38
N GLY A 216 0.71 6.36 -16.83
CA GLY A 216 0.04 5.14 -17.29
C GLY A 216 -0.75 4.43 -16.20
N ASN A 217 -0.25 4.45 -14.95
CA ASN A 217 -0.96 3.91 -13.79
C ASN A 217 -2.25 4.70 -13.52
N HIS A 218 -2.21 6.05 -13.56
CA HIS A 218 -3.43 6.87 -13.43
C HIS A 218 -4.48 6.53 -14.47
N GLU A 219 -4.08 6.35 -15.74
CA GLU A 219 -4.99 5.98 -16.83
C GLU A 219 -5.59 4.59 -16.61
N THR A 220 -4.78 3.63 -16.15
CA THR A 220 -5.22 2.28 -15.81
C THR A 220 -6.21 2.30 -14.65
N LEU A 221 -5.88 2.99 -13.55
CA LEU A 221 -6.76 3.11 -12.38
C LEU A 221 -8.08 3.84 -12.72
N ALA A 222 -8.03 4.87 -13.59
CA ALA A 222 -9.22 5.55 -14.08
C ALA A 222 -10.13 4.66 -14.93
N ARG A 223 -9.56 3.70 -15.66
CA ARG A 223 -10.32 2.69 -16.39
C ARG A 223 -10.95 1.70 -15.43
N LEU A 224 -10.20 1.17 -14.48
CA LEU A 224 -10.67 0.22 -13.48
C LEU A 224 -11.79 0.82 -12.61
N GLN A 225 -11.66 2.07 -12.16
CA GLN A 225 -12.68 2.75 -11.35
C GLN A 225 -14.03 2.90 -12.07
N ARG A 226 -14.07 2.78 -13.40
CA ARG A 226 -15.33 2.84 -14.18
C ARG A 226 -16.00 1.47 -14.36
N GLU A 227 -15.33 0.40 -14.00
CA GLU A 227 -15.90 -0.94 -14.04
C GLU A 227 -16.89 -1.13 -12.89
N ASP A 228 -18.00 -1.79 -13.16
CA ASP A 228 -19.04 -2.04 -12.15
C ASP A 228 -18.48 -2.89 -11.00
N GLY A 229 -18.72 -2.46 -9.78
CA GLY A 229 -18.30 -3.16 -8.57
C GLY A 229 -16.80 -3.00 -8.26
N VAL A 230 -16.06 -2.12 -8.94
CA VAL A 230 -14.65 -1.84 -8.65
C VAL A 230 -14.49 -0.55 -7.85
N THR A 231 -13.72 -0.61 -6.77
CA THR A 231 -13.35 0.56 -5.97
C THR A 231 -11.82 0.67 -5.86
N VAL A 232 -11.27 1.76 -6.36
CA VAL A 232 -9.83 2.08 -6.24
C VAL A 232 -9.56 2.87 -4.96
N ILE A 233 -8.57 2.42 -4.20
CA ILE A 233 -8.20 2.95 -2.88
C ILE A 233 -6.72 3.38 -2.91
N PRO A 234 -6.40 4.70 -2.96
CA PRO A 234 -5.03 5.17 -2.80
C PRO A 234 -4.60 5.13 -1.33
N ALA A 235 -3.31 4.89 -1.09
CA ALA A 235 -2.79 4.81 0.28
C ALA A 235 -2.85 6.14 1.04
N HIS A 236 -2.76 7.27 0.34
CA HIS A 236 -2.51 8.56 0.97
C HIS A 236 -3.64 9.58 0.86
N ASP A 237 -4.75 9.27 0.17
CA ASP A 237 -5.88 10.20 0.06
C ASP A 237 -6.83 10.08 1.25
N LYS A 238 -6.71 11.04 2.16
CA LYS A 238 -7.56 11.09 3.35
C LYS A 238 -9.05 11.16 3.04
N ARG A 239 -9.45 11.72 1.88
CA ARG A 239 -10.87 11.82 1.50
C ARG A 239 -11.47 10.45 1.23
N ILE A 240 -10.71 9.58 0.54
CA ILE A 240 -11.12 8.19 0.28
C ILE A 240 -11.11 7.38 1.58
N PHE A 241 -10.09 7.56 2.42
CA PHE A 241 -10.05 6.92 3.73
C PHE A 241 -11.25 7.28 4.60
N ASP A 242 -11.57 8.59 4.71
CA ASP A 242 -12.69 9.06 5.54
C ASP A 242 -14.05 8.59 5.00
N ASP A 243 -14.16 8.43 3.70
CA ASP A 243 -15.37 7.95 3.02
C ASP A 243 -15.60 6.46 3.29
N LEU A 244 -14.56 5.64 3.15
CA LEU A 244 -14.65 4.18 3.25
C LEU A 244 -14.72 3.67 4.69
N LYS A 245 -14.04 4.30 5.65
CA LYS A 245 -14.07 3.84 7.06
C LYS A 245 -15.44 3.96 7.72
N ASN A 246 -16.37 4.71 7.12
CA ASN A 246 -17.72 4.93 7.63
C ASN A 246 -18.80 4.23 6.77
N ALA A 247 -18.38 3.46 5.75
CA ALA A 247 -19.27 2.75 4.81
C ALA A 247 -19.67 1.37 5.31
#